data_2b279543b7ae4c73d667c74ff0b69627
#
_entry.id   2b279543b7ae4c73d667c74ff0b69627
#
_cell.length_a   1.000
_cell.length_b   1.000
_cell.length_c   1.000
_cell.angle_alpha   90.00
_cell.angle_beta   90.00
_cell.angle_gamma   90.00
#
_symmetry.space_group_name_H-M   'P 1'
#
loop_
_entity.id
_entity.type
_entity.pdbx_description
1 polymer ?
#
loop_
_entity_poly.entity_id
_entity_poly.type
_entity_poly.pdbx_seq_one_letter_code
_entity_poly.pdbx_strand_id
1 'polypeptide(L)'
;MRRILCFGDSNTYGYAPDGQRYEADSIWPGIMGKLLGDRFEVIADGKNGRTIAFDDPYMEGCNGMLDIEASLEANAPLDLVVLMLGTNDLKKYFDATPAQIAQNLKTMCELIQQKTDA
;
A
#
# COMPACT_ATOMS: atom_id res chain seq x y z
N MET A 1 -2.78 -3.90 22.00
CA MET A 1 -3.43 -3.54 20.72
C MET A 1 -2.58 -4.00 19.56
N ARG A 2 -3.17 -4.71 18.64
CA ARG A 2 -2.47 -5.15 17.41
C ARG A 2 -2.53 -4.05 16.35
N ARG A 3 -1.46 -3.90 15.60
CA ARG A 3 -1.31 -2.83 14.61
C ARG A 3 -1.20 -3.42 13.21
N ILE A 4 -2.03 -2.92 12.32
CA ILE A 4 -2.13 -3.37 10.93
C ILE A 4 -1.86 -2.18 10.00
N LEU A 5 -0.86 -2.31 9.15
CA LEU A 5 -0.58 -1.33 8.10
C LEU A 5 -1.22 -1.78 6.79
N CYS A 6 -2.01 -0.91 6.21
CA CYS A 6 -2.58 -1.10 4.87
C CYS A 6 -1.84 -0.20 3.89
N PHE A 7 -0.97 -0.80 3.09
CA PHE A 7 -0.12 -0.09 2.15
C PHE A 7 -0.62 -0.31 0.73
N GLY A 8 -1.02 0.76 0.06
CA GLY A 8 -1.66 0.63 -1.24
C GLY A 8 -1.63 1.89 -2.10
N ASP A 9 -2.43 1.87 -3.14
CA ASP A 9 -2.54 2.92 -4.14
C ASP A 9 -3.76 3.83 -3.90
N SER A 10 -4.37 4.34 -4.96
CA SER A 10 -5.53 5.22 -4.89
C SER A 10 -6.75 4.58 -4.20
N ASN A 11 -6.92 3.27 -4.30
CA ASN A 11 -8.00 2.56 -3.63
C ASN A 11 -7.83 2.56 -2.10
N THR A 12 -6.61 2.60 -1.63
CA THR A 12 -6.28 2.70 -0.20
C THR A 12 -6.28 4.16 0.24
N TYR A 13 -5.85 5.08 -0.62
CA TYR A 13 -5.93 6.52 -0.38
C TYR A 13 -7.38 7.00 -0.29
N GLY A 14 -8.28 6.44 -1.11
CA GLY A 14 -9.67 6.85 -1.20
C GLY A 14 -9.93 7.90 -2.26
N TYR A 15 -9.26 7.81 -3.40
CA TYR A 15 -9.46 8.73 -4.53
C TYR A 15 -10.83 8.50 -5.16
N ALA A 16 -11.64 9.56 -5.18
CA ALA A 16 -13.00 9.51 -5.75
C ALA A 16 -13.00 9.96 -7.21
N PRO A 17 -14.01 9.54 -8.01
CA PRO A 17 -14.10 9.92 -9.43
C PRO A 17 -14.10 11.42 -9.71
N ASP A 18 -14.58 12.24 -8.76
CA ASP A 18 -14.60 13.70 -8.89
C ASP A 18 -13.28 14.37 -8.50
N GLY A 19 -12.24 13.57 -8.20
CA GLY A 19 -10.93 14.06 -7.79
C GLY A 19 -10.81 14.37 -6.30
N GLN A 20 -11.89 14.27 -5.56
CA GLN A 20 -11.86 14.45 -4.11
C GLN A 20 -11.42 13.15 -3.41
N ARG A 21 -11.29 13.20 -2.12
CA ARG A 21 -10.94 12.05 -1.31
C ARG A 21 -12.16 11.58 -0.51
N TYR A 22 -12.45 10.28 -0.58
CA TYR A 22 -13.45 9.70 0.30
C TYR A 22 -13.04 9.83 1.76
N GLU A 23 -14.01 9.90 2.65
CA GLU A 23 -13.73 9.91 4.08
C GLU A 23 -13.10 8.59 4.52
N ALA A 24 -12.25 8.66 5.54
CA ALA A 24 -11.51 7.50 6.03
C ALA A 24 -12.40 6.30 6.34
N ASP A 25 -13.59 6.56 6.88
CA ASP A 25 -14.56 5.53 7.23
C ASP A 25 -15.23 4.84 6.03
N SER A 26 -15.08 5.41 4.85
CA SER A 26 -15.72 4.91 3.62
C SER A 26 -14.77 4.10 2.74
N ILE A 27 -13.47 4.04 3.08
CA ILE A 27 -12.48 3.26 2.36
C ILE A 27 -12.15 1.98 3.12
N TRP A 28 -11.60 0.99 2.41
CA TRP A 28 -11.46 -0.35 2.96
C TRP A 28 -10.62 -0.43 4.26
N PRO A 29 -9.53 0.34 4.45
CA PRO A 29 -8.82 0.28 5.74
C PRO A 29 -9.69 0.77 6.92
N GLY A 30 -10.44 1.83 6.73
CA GLY A 30 -11.33 2.35 7.76
C GLY A 30 -12.48 1.41 8.08
N ILE A 31 -13.05 0.79 7.04
CA ILE A 31 -14.10 -0.22 7.21
C ILE A 31 -13.55 -1.43 7.97
N MET A 32 -12.35 -1.90 7.60
CA MET A 32 -11.69 -3.00 8.29
C MET A 32 -11.47 -2.67 9.77
N GLY A 33 -11.02 -1.46 10.07
CA GLY A 33 -10.82 -1.03 11.46
C GLY A 33 -12.09 -1.07 12.28
N LYS A 34 -13.20 -0.62 11.73
CA LYS A 34 -14.52 -0.67 12.40
C LYS A 34 -14.95 -2.12 12.66
N LEU A 35 -14.76 -3.00 11.68
CA LEU A 35 -15.15 -4.40 11.80
C LEU A 35 -14.30 -5.16 12.82
N LEU A 36 -13.01 -4.83 12.92
CA LEU A 36 -12.09 -5.49 13.86
C LEU A 36 -12.26 -5.01 15.30
N GLY A 37 -12.72 -3.78 15.50
CA GLY A 37 -12.98 -3.22 16.84
C GLY A 37 -11.75 -2.68 17.55
N ASP A 38 -11.89 -2.41 18.83
CA ASP A 38 -10.93 -1.62 19.63
C ASP A 38 -9.59 -2.32 19.91
N ARG A 39 -9.48 -3.61 19.64
CA ARG A 39 -8.23 -4.37 19.86
C ARG A 39 -7.23 -4.20 18.72
N PHE A 40 -7.62 -3.54 17.66
CA PHE A 40 -6.81 -3.37 16.47
C PHE A 40 -6.71 -1.90 16.10
N GLU A 41 -5.52 -1.49 15.72
CA GLU A 41 -5.30 -0.19 15.10
C GLU A 41 -4.97 -0.45 13.63
N VAL A 42 -5.81 0.06 12.73
CA VAL A 42 -5.63 -0.08 11.29
C VAL A 42 -5.13 1.25 10.73
N ILE A 43 -3.96 1.23 10.12
CA ILE A 43 -3.27 2.41 9.59
C ILE A 43 -3.30 2.34 8.07
N ALA A 44 -3.84 3.38 7.43
CA ALA A 44 -3.88 3.47 5.98
C ALA A 44 -2.71 4.30 5.46
N ASP A 45 -1.93 3.73 4.57
CA ASP A 45 -0.89 4.43 3.80
C ASP A 45 -1.15 4.20 2.33
N GLY A 46 -2.01 5.02 1.74
CA GLY A 46 -2.36 4.99 0.34
C GLY A 46 -1.80 6.20 -0.40
N LYS A 47 -1.39 5.99 -1.64
CA LYS A 47 -0.89 7.06 -2.50
C LYS A 47 -1.38 6.85 -3.93
N ASN A 48 -1.98 7.88 -4.52
CA ASN A 48 -2.44 7.80 -5.90
C ASN A 48 -1.30 7.46 -6.84
N GLY A 49 -1.53 6.49 -7.71
CA GLY A 49 -0.54 6.09 -8.71
C GLY A 49 0.56 5.17 -8.20
N ARG A 50 0.55 4.80 -6.92
CA ARG A 50 1.62 3.98 -6.36
C ARG A 50 1.72 2.64 -7.08
N THR A 51 2.93 2.32 -7.53
CA THR A 51 3.31 1.01 -8.07
C THR A 51 3.96 0.17 -6.98
N ILE A 52 4.19 -1.12 -7.27
CA ILE A 52 5.01 -1.96 -6.39
C ILE A 52 6.46 -1.48 -6.46
N ALA A 53 7.05 -1.43 -7.66
CA ALA A 53 8.48 -1.17 -7.81
C ALA A 53 8.86 -0.46 -9.12
N PHE A 54 7.99 0.35 -9.69
CA PHE A 54 8.31 1.10 -10.91
C PHE A 54 8.33 2.60 -10.64
N ASP A 55 9.33 3.28 -11.21
CA ASP A 55 9.34 4.74 -11.27
C ASP A 55 8.46 5.18 -12.44
N ASP A 56 7.42 5.97 -12.15
CA ASP A 56 6.52 6.46 -13.16
C ASP A 56 7.07 7.76 -13.75
N PRO A 57 7.35 7.81 -15.08
CA PRO A 57 7.91 9.01 -15.69
C PRO A 57 6.95 10.20 -15.69
N TYR A 58 5.67 9.96 -15.46
CA TYR A 58 4.63 11.01 -15.47
C TYR A 58 4.13 11.38 -14.09
N MET A 59 4.48 10.61 -13.06
CA MET A 59 4.03 10.84 -11.68
C MET A 59 5.19 10.58 -10.71
N GLU A 60 5.75 11.65 -10.15
CA GLU A 60 6.84 11.54 -9.18
C GLU A 60 6.43 10.81 -7.92
N GLY A 61 7.37 10.07 -7.35
CA GLY A 61 7.22 9.48 -6.03
C GLY A 61 6.23 8.32 -5.95
N CYS A 62 5.96 7.65 -7.06
CA CYS A 62 4.99 6.56 -7.10
C CYS A 62 5.58 5.17 -6.95
N ASN A 63 6.90 5.05 -6.73
CA ASN A 63 7.53 3.74 -6.54
C ASN A 63 7.37 3.27 -5.10
N GLY A 64 6.47 2.30 -4.88
CA GLY A 64 6.19 1.78 -3.55
C GLY A 64 7.39 1.15 -2.86
N MET A 65 8.31 0.55 -3.63
CA MET A 65 9.51 -0.06 -3.06
C MET A 65 10.43 0.97 -2.39
N LEU A 66 10.40 2.22 -2.86
CA LEU A 66 11.17 3.30 -2.24
C LEU A 66 10.50 3.85 -0.99
N ASP A 67 9.18 3.71 -0.87
CA ASP A 67 8.41 4.26 0.25
C ASP A 67 8.21 3.28 1.40
N ILE A 68 8.28 1.97 1.13
CA ILE A 68 7.83 0.96 2.10
C ILE A 68 8.64 0.98 3.40
N GLU A 69 9.96 1.12 3.33
CA GLU A 69 10.78 1.13 4.55
C GLU A 69 10.42 2.27 5.49
N ALA A 70 10.25 3.48 4.95
CA ALA A 70 9.87 4.63 5.76
C ALA A 70 8.49 4.45 6.39
N SER A 71 7.56 3.84 5.66
CA SER A 71 6.23 3.53 6.18
C SER A 71 6.27 2.51 7.31
N LEU A 72 7.09 1.47 7.16
CA LEU A 72 7.28 0.47 8.22
C LEU A 72 7.87 1.09 9.48
N GLU A 73 8.87 1.93 9.34
CA GLU A 73 9.52 2.62 10.47
C GLU A 73 8.57 3.59 11.17
N ALA A 74 7.82 4.37 10.40
CA ALA A 74 6.90 5.37 10.95
C ALA A 74 5.74 4.73 11.73
N ASN A 75 5.37 3.51 11.40
CA ASN A 75 4.20 2.84 11.97
C ASN A 75 4.55 1.65 12.87
N ALA A 76 5.83 1.42 13.12
CA ALA A 76 6.26 0.32 13.99
C ALA A 76 5.77 0.51 15.44
N PRO A 77 5.53 -0.57 16.20
CA PRO A 77 5.60 -1.96 15.78
C PRO A 77 4.37 -2.39 14.99
N LEU A 78 4.53 -3.35 14.08
CA LEU A 78 3.46 -3.84 13.24
C LEU A 78 3.28 -5.36 13.42
N ASP A 79 2.03 -5.79 13.51
CA ASP A 79 1.66 -7.20 13.60
C ASP A 79 1.27 -7.79 12.25
N LEU A 80 0.79 -6.94 11.34
CA LEU A 80 0.37 -7.36 10.00
C LEU A 80 0.54 -6.20 9.03
N VAL A 81 0.95 -6.52 7.81
CA VAL A 81 0.95 -5.58 6.69
C VAL A 81 0.09 -6.16 5.57
N VAL A 82 -0.88 -5.39 5.12
CA VAL A 82 -1.73 -5.75 3.98
C VAL A 82 -1.32 -4.90 2.79
N LEU A 83 -0.92 -5.54 1.71
CA LEU A 83 -0.52 -4.88 0.47
C LEU A 83 -1.67 -4.94 -0.54
N MET A 84 -2.08 -3.80 -1.06
CA MET A 84 -3.06 -3.70 -2.13
C MET A 84 -2.48 -2.84 -3.26
N LEU A 85 -1.65 -3.49 -4.07
CA LEU A 85 -0.89 -2.87 -5.16
C LEU A 85 -0.90 -3.76 -6.40
N GLY A 86 -0.54 -3.19 -7.53
CA GLY A 86 -0.39 -3.92 -8.78
C GLY A 86 -1.14 -3.30 -9.96
N THR A 87 -2.23 -2.59 -9.70
CA THR A 87 -3.03 -1.96 -10.76
C THR A 87 -2.20 -0.97 -11.57
N ASN A 88 -1.42 -0.13 -10.90
CA ASN A 88 -0.61 0.88 -11.58
C ASN A 88 0.61 0.29 -12.29
N ASP A 89 1.06 -0.89 -11.88
CA ASP A 89 2.14 -1.61 -12.52
C ASP A 89 1.74 -2.14 -13.92
N LEU A 90 0.44 -2.19 -14.18
CA LEU A 90 -0.12 -2.65 -15.48
C LEU A 90 -0.13 -1.56 -16.55
N LYS A 91 0.30 -0.34 -16.24
CA LYS A 91 0.35 0.73 -17.24
C LYS A 91 1.23 0.32 -18.41
N LYS A 92 0.76 0.57 -19.63
CA LYS A 92 1.41 0.08 -20.85
C LYS A 92 2.85 0.52 -21.00
N TYR A 93 3.16 1.74 -20.56
CA TYR A 93 4.52 2.27 -20.72
C TYR A 93 5.56 1.61 -19.81
N PHE A 94 5.13 0.85 -18.80
CA PHE A 94 6.07 0.02 -18.03
C PHE A 94 6.45 -1.27 -18.76
N ASP A 95 5.58 -1.73 -19.66
CA ASP A 95 5.78 -2.96 -20.44
C ASP A 95 6.19 -4.15 -19.55
N ALA A 96 5.55 -4.25 -18.39
CA ALA A 96 5.87 -5.28 -17.40
C ALA A 96 5.13 -6.58 -17.70
N THR A 97 5.81 -7.70 -17.52
CA THR A 97 5.18 -9.01 -17.59
C THR A 97 4.52 -9.35 -16.26
N PRO A 98 3.51 -10.25 -16.24
CA PRO A 98 2.96 -10.74 -14.97
C PRO A 98 4.02 -11.32 -14.03
N ALA A 99 5.01 -12.01 -14.58
CA ALA A 99 6.11 -12.58 -13.80
C ALA A 99 6.96 -11.50 -13.11
N GLN A 100 7.23 -10.38 -13.80
CA GLN A 100 7.97 -9.26 -13.22
C GLN A 100 7.19 -8.60 -12.08
N ILE A 101 5.89 -8.39 -12.27
CA ILE A 101 5.03 -7.80 -11.25
C ILE A 101 4.97 -8.72 -10.02
N ALA A 102 4.78 -10.02 -10.23
CA ALA A 102 4.76 -11.01 -9.16
C ALA A 102 6.09 -11.06 -8.40
N GLN A 103 7.22 -10.99 -9.11
CA GLN A 103 8.55 -10.97 -8.48
C GLN A 103 8.76 -9.71 -7.64
N ASN A 104 8.31 -8.56 -8.13
CA ASN A 104 8.40 -7.31 -7.39
C ASN A 104 7.58 -7.38 -6.09
N LEU A 105 6.39 -7.95 -6.15
CA LEU A 105 5.55 -8.12 -4.97
C LEU A 105 6.20 -9.06 -3.96
N LYS A 106 6.76 -10.16 -4.42
CA LYS A 106 7.51 -11.10 -3.58
C LYS A 106 8.67 -10.42 -2.87
N THR A 107 9.44 -9.62 -3.60
CA THR A 107 10.57 -8.86 -3.04
C THR A 107 10.08 -7.89 -1.95
N MET A 108 8.98 -7.21 -2.17
CA MET A 108 8.40 -6.31 -1.16
C MET A 108 7.97 -7.08 0.08
N CYS A 109 7.33 -8.23 -0.06
CA CYS A 109 6.93 -9.08 1.05
C CYS A 109 8.15 -9.55 1.86
N GLU A 110 9.21 -9.97 1.18
CA GLU A 110 10.45 -10.39 1.83
C GLU A 110 11.09 -9.25 2.62
N LEU A 111 11.10 -8.05 2.05
CA LEU A 111 11.61 -6.86 2.72
C LEU A 111 10.82 -6.54 3.99
N ILE A 112 9.51 -6.62 3.92
CA ILE A 112 8.63 -6.40 5.09
C ILE A 112 8.95 -7.43 6.18
N GLN A 113 9.09 -8.69 5.82
CA GLN A 113 9.41 -9.76 6.77
C GLN A 113 10.79 -9.61 7.39
N GLN A 114 11.74 -9.05 6.68
CA GLN A 114 13.09 -8.77 7.20
C GLN A 114 13.10 -7.60 8.17
N LYS A 115 12.25 -6.60 7.95
CA LYS A 115 12.25 -5.34 8.72
C LYS A 115 11.26 -5.32 9.87
N THR A 116 10.34 -6.27 9.93
CA THR A 116 9.25 -6.31 10.93
C THR A 116 9.03 -7.74 11.41
N ASP A 117 8.21 -7.85 12.46
CA ASP A 117 7.71 -9.15 12.94
C ASP A 117 6.37 -9.52 12.28
N ALA A 118 5.94 -8.70 11.34
CA ALA A 118 4.68 -8.91 10.63
C ALA A 118 4.72 -10.10 9.67
#